data_bd06cbbba15dad1f196fd7a8fa105ad2
#
_entry.id   bd06cbbba15dad1f196fd7a8fa105ad2
#
_cell.length_a   1.000
_cell.length_b   1.000
_cell.length_c   1.000
_cell.angle_alpha   90.00
_cell.angle_beta   90.00
_cell.angle_gamma   90.00
#
_symmetry.space_group_name_H-M   'P 1'
#
loop_
_entity.id
_entity.type
_entity.pdbx_description
1 polymer ?
#
loop_
_entity_poly.entity_id
_entity_poly.type
_entity_poly.pdbx_seq_one_letter_code
_entity_poly.pdbx_strand_id
1 'polypeptide(L)'
;MKEKYEKPSVTADITVFTVKDKELKVLLVKRGLEPFKEKWALPGGFVRIDESLEDAAKRELEEETGVKNVYLEQLYTFGDTKRDPRGRVMTVAYMALVNSENIKLKATTDVSDARWFSVGRLPKLAFDHAGILTYALKRLRWKFEYTTVAFSLLQENFVMSDLQRIYEIVFDKKFDKRNFAKKILSLDLLKEEGIKKDVSHRPPMLYSLKKDIGEIVEII
;
A
#
# COMPACT_ATOMS: atom_id res chain seq x y z
N MET A 1 22.21 40.99 -0.89
CA MET A 1 22.79 39.64 -1.07
C MET A 1 21.64 38.64 -1.08
N LYS A 2 21.45 37.86 -2.14
CA LYS A 2 20.51 36.73 -2.10
C LYS A 2 21.15 35.63 -1.24
N GLU A 3 20.61 35.37 -0.06
CA GLU A 3 21.00 34.20 0.71
C GLU A 3 20.82 32.96 -0.18
N LYS A 4 21.90 32.24 -0.40
CA LYS A 4 21.90 31.03 -1.20
C LYS A 4 21.60 29.85 -0.25
N TYR A 5 20.31 29.55 -0.06
CA TYR A 5 19.90 28.37 0.69
C TYR A 5 20.37 27.11 -0.02
N GLU A 6 20.95 26.19 0.74
CA GLU A 6 21.24 24.83 0.25
C GLU A 6 19.94 24.08 -0.05
N LYS A 7 19.91 23.37 -1.18
CA LYS A 7 18.75 22.63 -1.62
C LYS A 7 18.90 21.16 -1.21
N PRO A 8 18.03 20.62 -0.34
CA PRO A 8 18.01 19.19 -0.10
C PRO A 8 17.55 18.44 -1.35
N SER A 9 18.06 17.23 -1.55
CA SER A 9 17.47 16.30 -2.51
C SER A 9 16.14 15.75 -1.98
N VAL A 10 15.21 15.48 -2.88
CA VAL A 10 13.89 14.92 -2.53
C VAL A 10 13.77 13.54 -3.15
N THR A 11 13.28 12.58 -2.37
CA THR A 11 12.89 11.23 -2.84
C THR A 11 11.40 11.00 -2.63
N ALA A 12 10.84 10.05 -3.38
CA ALA A 12 9.54 9.45 -3.12
C ALA A 12 9.76 7.99 -2.74
N ASP A 13 9.35 7.57 -1.54
CA ASP A 13 9.43 6.17 -1.08
C ASP A 13 8.01 5.61 -0.91
N ILE A 14 7.73 4.43 -1.46
CA ILE A 14 6.37 3.90 -1.54
C ILE A 14 6.21 2.66 -0.67
N THR A 15 5.28 2.69 0.28
CA THR A 15 4.87 1.51 1.04
C THR A 15 3.69 0.84 0.34
N VAL A 16 3.93 -0.26 -0.34
CA VAL A 16 2.91 -0.99 -1.11
C VAL A 16 2.41 -2.17 -0.30
N PHE A 17 1.13 -2.17 0.06
CA PHE A 17 0.50 -3.25 0.81
C PHE A 17 -0.40 -4.12 -0.07
N THR A 18 -0.47 -5.39 0.29
CA THR A 18 -1.43 -6.37 -0.24
C THR A 18 -1.84 -7.35 0.84
N VAL A 19 -2.99 -8.00 0.64
CA VAL A 19 -3.36 -9.19 1.40
C VAL A 19 -3.15 -10.42 0.50
N LYS A 20 -2.22 -11.28 0.90
CA LYS A 20 -1.87 -12.50 0.16
C LYS A 20 -1.50 -13.61 1.14
N ASP A 21 -1.89 -14.87 0.83
CA ASP A 21 -1.63 -16.04 1.68
C ASP A 21 -2.13 -15.87 3.13
N LYS A 22 -3.28 -15.18 3.29
CA LYS A 22 -3.90 -14.83 4.59
C LYS A 22 -3.03 -13.95 5.50
N GLU A 23 -2.10 -13.20 4.94
CA GLU A 23 -1.23 -12.27 5.65
C GLU A 23 -1.27 -10.88 5.00
N LEU A 24 -1.10 -9.84 5.80
CA LEU A 24 -0.77 -8.51 5.29
C LEU A 24 0.70 -8.51 4.89
N LYS A 25 0.97 -8.16 3.63
CA LYS A 25 2.32 -8.14 3.07
C LYS A 25 2.66 -6.76 2.56
N VAL A 26 3.95 -6.46 2.57
CA VAL A 26 4.55 -5.27 1.97
C VAL A 26 5.51 -5.67 0.87
N LEU A 27 5.52 -4.90 -0.20
CA LEU A 27 6.49 -5.05 -1.29
C LEU A 27 7.81 -4.40 -0.88
N LEU A 28 8.88 -5.16 -0.99
CA LEU A 28 10.25 -4.67 -0.81
C LEU A 28 11.06 -4.99 -2.06
N VAL A 29 12.02 -4.12 -2.32
CA VAL A 29 13.01 -4.24 -3.38
C VAL A 29 14.39 -4.46 -2.80
N LYS A 30 15.23 -5.24 -3.48
CA LYS A 30 16.59 -5.48 -3.07
C LYS A 30 17.54 -4.54 -3.81
N ARG A 31 18.23 -3.69 -3.08
CA ARG A 31 19.09 -2.66 -3.65
C ARG A 31 20.28 -3.24 -4.42
N GLY A 32 20.49 -2.80 -5.65
CA GLY A 32 21.64 -3.16 -6.48
C GLY A 32 22.86 -2.26 -6.26
N LEU A 33 22.66 -1.03 -5.71
CA LEU A 33 23.69 0.02 -5.61
C LEU A 33 23.93 0.46 -4.17
N GLU A 34 25.12 1.03 -3.91
CA GLU A 34 25.44 1.70 -2.64
C GLU A 34 24.67 3.05 -2.50
N PRO A 35 24.41 3.51 -1.28
CA PRO A 35 24.61 2.83 0.00
C PRO A 35 23.61 1.69 0.21
N PHE A 36 23.91 0.79 1.10
CA PHE A 36 23.07 -0.35 1.48
C PHE A 36 22.83 -1.38 0.36
N LYS A 37 23.82 -1.59 -0.52
CA LYS A 37 23.76 -2.67 -1.53
C LYS A 37 23.40 -4.00 -0.88
N GLU A 38 22.59 -4.82 -1.57
CA GLU A 38 22.05 -6.12 -1.14
C GLU A 38 21.08 -6.04 0.09
N LYS A 39 20.74 -4.85 0.58
CA LYS A 39 19.69 -4.70 1.61
C LYS A 39 18.32 -4.51 0.98
N TRP A 40 17.30 -4.89 1.72
CA TRP A 40 15.91 -4.64 1.35
C TRP A 40 15.50 -3.21 1.68
N ALA A 41 14.71 -2.62 0.81
CA ALA A 41 14.22 -1.24 0.92
C ALA A 41 12.76 -1.15 0.45
N LEU A 42 12.10 -0.06 0.75
CA LEU A 42 10.87 0.32 0.08
C LEU A 42 11.20 0.70 -1.38
N PRO A 43 10.33 0.43 -2.35
CA PRO A 43 10.43 1.00 -3.69
C PRO A 43 10.50 2.52 -3.61
N GLY A 44 11.31 3.15 -4.45
CA GLY A 44 11.41 4.59 -4.50
C GLY A 44 12.76 5.13 -4.93
N GLY A 45 12.78 6.41 -5.30
CA GLY A 45 13.97 7.07 -5.81
C GLY A 45 13.89 8.58 -5.78
N PHE A 46 14.86 9.22 -6.42
CA PHE A 46 14.93 10.67 -6.48
C PHE A 46 13.87 11.27 -7.42
N VAL A 47 13.25 12.35 -6.94
CA VAL A 47 12.31 13.15 -7.73
C VAL A 47 13.10 13.95 -8.76
N ARG A 48 12.71 13.87 -10.03
CA ARG A 48 13.30 14.64 -11.15
C ARG A 48 12.77 16.08 -11.12
N ILE A 49 13.50 16.99 -11.74
CA ILE A 49 13.15 18.42 -11.74
C ILE A 49 11.85 18.71 -12.49
N ASP A 50 11.52 17.89 -13.46
CA ASP A 50 10.41 18.05 -14.40
C ASP A 50 9.20 17.17 -14.10
N GLU A 51 9.17 16.52 -12.92
CA GLU A 51 8.03 15.69 -12.50
C GLU A 51 7.43 16.13 -11.16
N SER A 52 6.14 15.84 -10.96
CA SER A 52 5.50 16.01 -9.67
C SER A 52 5.90 14.88 -8.69
N LEU A 53 5.68 15.11 -7.39
CA LEU A 53 5.94 14.08 -6.37
C LEU A 53 5.13 12.79 -6.61
N GLU A 54 3.89 12.94 -7.07
CA GLU A 54 3.01 11.81 -7.37
C GLU A 54 3.47 11.06 -8.61
N ASP A 55 3.91 11.78 -9.66
CA ASP A 55 4.45 11.15 -10.87
C ASP A 55 5.76 10.43 -10.59
N ALA A 56 6.65 11.01 -9.74
CA ALA A 56 7.84 10.35 -9.26
C ALA A 56 7.51 9.02 -8.55
N ALA A 57 6.54 9.04 -7.62
CA ALA A 57 6.13 7.84 -6.91
C ALA A 57 5.54 6.77 -7.86
N LYS A 58 4.71 7.16 -8.83
CA LYS A 58 4.17 6.24 -9.84
C LYS A 58 5.27 5.66 -10.72
N ARG A 59 6.19 6.49 -11.20
CA ARG A 59 7.31 6.09 -12.06
C ARG A 59 8.21 5.10 -11.32
N GLU A 60 8.68 5.43 -10.13
CA GLU A 60 9.55 4.55 -9.33
C GLU A 60 8.88 3.22 -9.01
N LEU A 61 7.59 3.23 -8.66
CA LEU A 61 6.83 2.02 -8.41
C LEU A 61 6.76 1.14 -9.67
N GLU A 62 6.48 1.74 -10.82
CA GLU A 62 6.42 1.01 -12.09
C GLU A 62 7.81 0.53 -12.52
N GLU A 63 8.82 1.40 -12.48
CA GLU A 63 10.19 1.08 -12.89
C GLU A 63 10.79 -0.04 -12.04
N GLU A 64 10.63 -0.01 -10.72
CA GLU A 64 11.26 -0.99 -9.83
C GLU A 64 10.47 -2.29 -9.65
N THR A 65 9.15 -2.28 -9.87
CA THR A 65 8.30 -3.42 -9.50
C THR A 65 7.33 -3.89 -10.58
N GLY A 66 7.11 -3.07 -11.61
CA GLY A 66 6.10 -3.30 -12.64
C GLY A 66 4.65 -3.04 -12.21
N VAL A 67 4.44 -2.50 -11.02
CA VAL A 67 3.10 -2.19 -10.48
C VAL A 67 2.60 -0.85 -10.99
N LYS A 68 1.35 -0.80 -11.51
CA LYS A 68 0.71 0.42 -12.05
C LYS A 68 -0.78 0.45 -11.72
N ASN A 69 -1.37 1.65 -11.91
CA ASN A 69 -2.82 1.90 -11.79
C ASN A 69 -3.39 1.41 -10.45
N VAL A 70 -2.74 1.78 -9.36
CA VAL A 70 -3.12 1.37 -8.02
C VAL A 70 -3.52 2.58 -7.18
N TYR A 71 -4.26 2.33 -6.11
CA TYR A 71 -4.48 3.36 -5.11
C TYR A 71 -3.13 3.87 -4.58
N LEU A 72 -2.92 5.17 -4.67
CA LEU A 72 -1.71 5.85 -4.22
C LEU A 72 -2.10 7.11 -3.45
N GLU A 73 -1.58 7.28 -2.25
CA GLU A 73 -1.83 8.42 -1.37
C GLU A 73 -0.55 8.89 -0.71
N GLN A 74 -0.33 10.21 -0.65
CA GLN A 74 0.76 10.78 0.13
C GLN A 74 0.56 10.47 1.61
N LEU A 75 1.60 9.94 2.25
CA LEU A 75 1.56 9.48 3.62
C LEU A 75 2.09 10.53 4.60
N TYR A 76 3.37 10.86 4.48
CA TYR A 76 4.08 11.79 5.37
C TYR A 76 5.46 12.17 4.78
N THR A 77 6.05 13.26 5.28
CA THR A 77 7.41 13.66 4.89
C THR A 77 8.39 13.31 6.01
N PHE A 78 9.42 12.52 5.69
CA PHE A 78 10.51 12.18 6.61
C PHE A 78 11.76 12.99 6.24
N GLY A 79 12.23 13.79 7.18
CA GLY A 79 13.29 14.76 6.93
C GLY A 79 14.37 14.78 8.02
N ASP A 80 14.64 13.67 8.72
CA ASP A 80 15.77 13.60 9.64
C ASP A 80 17.08 13.90 8.90
N THR A 81 17.97 14.65 9.52
CA THR A 81 19.21 15.09 8.87
C THR A 81 20.20 13.94 8.61
N LYS A 82 20.03 12.82 9.30
CA LYS A 82 20.90 11.65 9.22
C LYS A 82 20.25 10.44 8.53
N ARG A 83 19.05 10.65 7.92
CA ARG A 83 18.30 9.54 7.31
C ARG A 83 19.02 8.90 6.13
N ASP A 84 19.84 9.67 5.40
CA ASP A 84 20.57 9.22 4.22
C ASP A 84 22.06 9.58 4.34
N PRO A 85 22.98 8.60 4.24
CA PRO A 85 24.42 8.89 4.36
C PRO A 85 25.01 9.66 3.18
N ARG A 86 24.29 9.79 2.06
CA ARG A 86 24.75 10.52 0.87
C ARG A 86 24.69 12.05 1.03
N GLY A 87 23.89 12.55 2.00
CA GLY A 87 23.75 13.98 2.24
C GLY A 87 22.36 14.36 2.76
N ARG A 88 21.99 15.62 2.55
CA ARG A 88 20.68 16.14 2.96
C ARG A 88 19.61 15.67 2.01
N VAL A 89 18.90 14.61 2.39
CA VAL A 89 17.78 14.04 1.64
C VAL A 89 16.51 14.09 2.48
N MET A 90 15.39 14.46 1.86
CA MET A 90 14.05 14.36 2.44
C MET A 90 13.25 13.40 1.57
N THR A 91 12.40 12.56 2.18
CA THR A 91 11.45 11.77 1.41
C THR A 91 10.02 12.18 1.66
N VAL A 92 9.25 12.26 0.60
CA VAL A 92 7.79 12.27 0.66
C VAL A 92 7.35 10.82 0.48
N ALA A 93 6.93 10.20 1.60
CA ALA A 93 6.48 8.82 1.57
C ALA A 93 5.04 8.72 1.04
N TYR A 94 4.78 7.66 0.29
CA TYR A 94 3.48 7.29 -0.24
C TYR A 94 3.03 5.93 0.28
N MET A 95 1.73 5.72 0.31
CA MET A 95 1.11 4.42 0.56
C MET A 95 0.32 3.98 -0.67
N ALA A 96 0.54 2.75 -1.09
CA ALA A 96 -0.20 2.13 -2.18
C ALA A 96 -0.87 0.84 -1.70
N LEU A 97 -2.06 0.56 -2.23
CA LEU A 97 -2.80 -0.67 -1.97
C LEU A 97 -3.06 -1.39 -3.28
N VAL A 98 -2.74 -2.68 -3.32
CA VAL A 98 -2.87 -3.47 -4.53
C VAL A 98 -3.51 -4.82 -4.25
N ASN A 99 -4.36 -5.27 -5.17
CA ASN A 99 -4.72 -6.68 -5.24
C ASN A 99 -3.60 -7.42 -5.99
N SER A 100 -2.82 -8.24 -5.28
CA SER A 100 -1.63 -8.89 -5.83
C SER A 100 -1.92 -10.11 -6.72
N GLU A 101 -3.18 -10.54 -6.88
CA GLU A 101 -3.51 -11.73 -7.68
C GLU A 101 -3.12 -11.56 -9.15
N ASN A 102 -3.18 -10.33 -9.67
CA ASN A 102 -2.89 -10.01 -11.05
C ASN A 102 -1.53 -9.32 -11.26
N ILE A 103 -0.70 -9.22 -10.21
CA ILE A 103 0.58 -8.50 -10.29
C ILE A 103 1.73 -9.49 -10.50
N LYS A 104 2.44 -9.33 -11.61
CA LYS A 104 3.72 -9.98 -11.89
C LYS A 104 4.83 -8.99 -11.57
N LEU A 105 5.50 -9.19 -10.44
CA LEU A 105 6.67 -8.38 -10.08
C LEU A 105 7.80 -8.59 -11.11
N LYS A 106 8.45 -7.48 -11.46
CA LYS A 106 9.63 -7.46 -12.32
C LYS A 106 10.71 -6.63 -11.63
N ALA A 107 11.84 -7.23 -11.35
CA ALA A 107 13.04 -6.47 -10.97
C ALA A 107 13.63 -5.80 -12.23
N THR A 108 14.11 -4.57 -12.07
CA THR A 108 14.72 -3.78 -13.16
C THR A 108 16.16 -3.38 -12.84
N THR A 109 16.79 -2.51 -13.63
CA THR A 109 18.24 -2.24 -13.65
C THR A 109 18.88 -1.92 -12.30
N ASP A 110 18.19 -1.17 -11.43
CA ASP A 110 18.74 -0.72 -10.13
C ASP A 110 18.30 -1.59 -8.95
N VAL A 111 17.42 -2.58 -9.21
CA VAL A 111 16.84 -3.49 -8.24
C VAL A 111 17.15 -4.93 -8.65
N SER A 112 17.89 -5.64 -7.80
CA SER A 112 18.27 -7.03 -8.07
C SER A 112 17.14 -8.04 -7.82
N ASP A 113 16.11 -7.67 -7.03
CA ASP A 113 14.98 -8.52 -6.68
C ASP A 113 13.81 -7.68 -6.12
N ALA A 114 12.57 -8.15 -6.31
CA ALA A 114 11.37 -7.56 -5.73
C ALA A 114 10.46 -8.65 -5.18
N ARG A 115 10.09 -8.57 -3.89
CA ARG A 115 9.31 -9.62 -3.20
C ARG A 115 8.30 -9.07 -2.21
N TRP A 116 7.25 -9.85 -1.98
CA TRP A 116 6.28 -9.66 -0.92
C TRP A 116 6.76 -10.25 0.41
N PHE A 117 6.85 -9.43 1.45
CA PHE A 117 7.19 -9.85 2.81
C PHE A 117 5.99 -9.71 3.74
N SER A 118 5.80 -10.66 4.64
CA SER A 118 4.84 -10.51 5.74
C SER A 118 5.25 -9.33 6.62
N VAL A 119 4.32 -8.43 6.94
CA VAL A 119 4.62 -7.29 7.83
C VAL A 119 5.04 -7.69 9.24
N GLY A 120 4.70 -8.92 9.66
CA GLY A 120 5.14 -9.50 10.94
C GLY A 120 6.54 -10.13 10.90
N ARG A 121 7.16 -10.31 9.71
CA ARG A 121 8.46 -11.00 9.53
C ARG A 121 9.31 -10.29 8.49
N LEU A 122 9.75 -9.08 8.81
CA LEU A 122 10.52 -8.24 7.91
C LEU A 122 12.02 -8.50 8.04
N PRO A 123 12.78 -8.42 6.94
CA PRO A 123 14.23 -8.33 6.99
C PRO A 123 14.66 -6.97 7.56
N LYS A 124 15.94 -6.82 7.89
CA LYS A 124 16.51 -5.49 8.22
C LYS A 124 16.46 -4.61 6.97
N LEU A 125 15.77 -3.48 7.07
CA LEU A 125 15.62 -2.54 5.97
C LEU A 125 16.78 -1.54 5.90
N ALA A 126 17.01 -1.01 4.69
CA ALA A 126 17.92 0.10 4.43
C ALA A 126 17.35 1.41 4.98
N PHE A 127 18.20 2.41 5.16
CA PHE A 127 17.84 3.76 5.61
C PHE A 127 16.94 3.76 6.85
N ASP A 128 15.99 4.68 6.89
CA ASP A 128 14.92 4.81 7.88
C ASP A 128 13.60 4.11 7.46
N HIS A 129 13.65 3.24 6.43
CA HIS A 129 12.47 2.61 5.83
C HIS A 129 11.64 1.77 6.83
N ALA A 130 12.25 1.24 7.89
CA ALA A 130 11.49 0.58 8.97
C ALA A 130 10.56 1.56 9.70
N GLY A 131 11.00 2.81 9.92
CA GLY A 131 10.20 3.88 10.51
C GLY A 131 9.05 4.29 9.59
N ILE A 132 9.32 4.45 8.29
CA ILE A 132 8.31 4.77 7.26
C ILE A 132 7.23 3.68 7.24
N LEU A 133 7.62 2.41 7.19
CA LEU A 133 6.71 1.28 7.18
C LEU A 133 5.86 1.20 8.46
N THR A 134 6.46 1.45 9.63
CA THR A 134 5.71 1.48 10.91
C THR A 134 4.64 2.56 10.89
N TYR A 135 4.96 3.75 10.38
CA TYR A 135 4.00 4.83 10.24
C TYR A 135 2.88 4.47 9.23
N ALA A 136 3.26 3.89 8.08
CA ALA A 136 2.31 3.45 7.05
C ALA A 136 1.32 2.40 7.56
N LEU A 137 1.76 1.42 8.35
CA LEU A 137 0.89 0.41 8.97
C LEU A 137 -0.14 1.04 9.92
N LYS A 138 0.29 2.03 10.72
CA LYS A 138 -0.61 2.78 11.59
C LYS A 138 -1.65 3.56 10.77
N ARG A 139 -1.20 4.24 9.71
CA ARG A 139 -2.07 5.01 8.81
C ARG A 139 -3.06 4.12 8.07
N LEU A 140 -2.61 2.96 7.58
CA LEU A 140 -3.46 1.97 6.92
C LEU A 140 -4.63 1.56 7.83
N ARG A 141 -4.35 1.19 9.09
CA ARG A 141 -5.39 0.81 10.05
C ARG A 141 -6.40 1.93 10.25
N TRP A 142 -5.97 3.16 10.49
CA TRP A 142 -6.88 4.29 10.60
C TRP A 142 -7.75 4.47 9.35
N LYS A 143 -7.15 4.40 8.15
CA LYS A 143 -7.90 4.51 6.90
C LYS A 143 -8.98 3.44 6.76
N PHE A 144 -8.75 2.25 7.25
CA PHE A 144 -9.75 1.18 7.26
C PHE A 144 -10.95 1.48 8.16
N GLU A 145 -10.79 2.32 9.17
CA GLU A 145 -11.89 2.69 10.08
C GLU A 145 -12.87 3.68 9.43
N TYR A 146 -12.37 4.62 8.61
CA TYR A 146 -13.17 5.75 8.15
C TYR A 146 -13.17 5.99 6.63
N THR A 147 -12.67 5.05 5.83
CA THR A 147 -12.69 5.16 4.36
C THR A 147 -12.98 3.84 3.69
N THR A 148 -13.31 3.91 2.40
CA THR A 148 -13.53 2.74 1.54
C THR A 148 -12.25 2.10 1.03
N VAL A 149 -11.08 2.48 1.52
CA VAL A 149 -9.76 2.04 1.01
C VAL A 149 -9.56 0.52 1.04
N ALA A 150 -10.22 -0.20 1.95
CA ALA A 150 -10.18 -1.67 2.04
C ALA A 150 -10.60 -2.35 0.72
N PHE A 151 -11.49 -1.72 -0.04
CA PHE A 151 -11.97 -2.26 -1.31
C PHE A 151 -10.90 -2.29 -2.40
N SER A 152 -9.85 -1.46 -2.30
CA SER A 152 -8.70 -1.50 -3.22
C SER A 152 -7.87 -2.80 -3.12
N LEU A 153 -8.07 -3.58 -2.07
CA LEU A 153 -7.43 -4.89 -1.89
C LEU A 153 -8.28 -6.06 -2.41
N LEU A 154 -9.52 -5.79 -2.87
CA LEU A 154 -10.47 -6.79 -3.37
C LEU A 154 -10.50 -6.83 -4.90
N GLN A 155 -11.09 -7.90 -5.43
CA GLN A 155 -11.59 -7.93 -6.80
C GLN A 155 -12.77 -6.98 -6.93
N GLU A 156 -13.06 -6.52 -8.15
CA GLU A 156 -14.24 -5.67 -8.43
C GLU A 156 -15.53 -6.28 -7.88
N ASN A 157 -15.73 -7.59 -8.12
CA ASN A 157 -16.83 -8.36 -7.55
C ASN A 157 -16.30 -9.30 -6.47
N PHE A 158 -16.78 -9.16 -5.25
CA PHE A 158 -16.33 -9.90 -4.07
C PHE A 158 -17.50 -10.43 -3.24
N VAL A 159 -17.24 -11.38 -2.36
CA VAL A 159 -18.21 -11.82 -1.35
C VAL A 159 -17.91 -11.17 0.01
N MET A 160 -18.93 -11.00 0.85
CA MET A 160 -18.79 -10.37 2.17
C MET A 160 -17.70 -10.99 3.04
N SER A 161 -17.47 -12.30 2.92
CA SER A 161 -16.41 -12.99 3.66
C SER A 161 -15.00 -12.59 3.22
N ASP A 162 -14.80 -12.14 1.99
CA ASP A 162 -13.51 -11.69 1.52
C ASP A 162 -13.18 -10.31 2.10
N LEU A 163 -14.16 -9.40 2.12
CA LEU A 163 -14.03 -8.11 2.79
C LEU A 163 -13.75 -8.30 4.29
N GLN A 164 -14.54 -9.13 4.99
CA GLN A 164 -14.31 -9.41 6.42
C GLN A 164 -12.90 -9.93 6.67
N ARG A 165 -12.42 -10.86 5.83
CA ARG A 165 -11.07 -11.43 5.95
C ARG A 165 -9.99 -10.37 5.83
N ILE A 166 -10.12 -9.41 4.91
CA ILE A 166 -9.18 -8.29 4.78
C ILE A 166 -9.14 -7.46 6.06
N TYR A 167 -10.30 -7.10 6.62
CA TYR A 167 -10.37 -6.39 7.90
C TYR A 167 -9.71 -7.19 9.04
N GLU A 168 -10.01 -8.49 9.15
CA GLU A 168 -9.41 -9.36 10.17
C GLU A 168 -7.88 -9.41 10.07
N ILE A 169 -7.34 -9.46 8.86
CA ILE A 169 -5.90 -9.51 8.61
C ILE A 169 -5.22 -8.16 8.94
N VAL A 170 -5.80 -7.03 8.53
CA VAL A 170 -5.21 -5.70 8.76
C VAL A 170 -5.23 -5.33 10.24
N PHE A 171 -6.29 -5.68 10.96
CA PHE A 171 -6.42 -5.38 12.39
C PHE A 171 -5.83 -6.46 13.31
N ASP A 172 -5.45 -7.61 12.75
CA ASP A 172 -5.05 -8.81 13.53
C ASP A 172 -6.10 -9.17 14.59
N LYS A 173 -7.39 -9.15 14.19
CA LYS A 173 -8.55 -9.32 15.08
C LYS A 173 -9.66 -10.07 14.36
N LYS A 174 -10.39 -10.92 15.09
CA LYS A 174 -11.59 -11.57 14.57
C LYS A 174 -12.83 -10.70 14.76
N PHE A 175 -13.70 -10.72 13.75
CA PHE A 175 -14.99 -10.05 13.79
C PHE A 175 -16.12 -11.08 13.76
N ASP A 176 -17.20 -10.82 14.50
CA ASP A 176 -18.42 -11.60 14.37
C ASP A 176 -19.01 -11.43 12.98
N LYS A 177 -19.24 -12.54 12.28
CA LYS A 177 -19.67 -12.55 10.88
C LYS A 177 -20.99 -11.80 10.65
N ARG A 178 -21.98 -11.98 11.56
CA ARG A 178 -23.31 -11.38 11.42
C ARG A 178 -23.25 -9.88 11.66
N ASN A 179 -22.57 -9.47 12.72
CA ASN A 179 -22.43 -8.06 13.09
C ASN A 179 -21.63 -7.29 12.05
N PHE A 180 -20.53 -7.87 11.53
CA PHE A 180 -19.74 -7.28 10.45
C PHE A 180 -20.59 -7.07 9.19
N ALA A 181 -21.25 -8.12 8.71
CA ALA A 181 -22.11 -8.03 7.53
C ALA A 181 -23.25 -7.00 7.72
N LYS A 182 -23.91 -7.01 8.89
CA LYS A 182 -24.98 -6.05 9.23
C LYS A 182 -24.46 -4.61 9.18
N LYS A 183 -23.29 -4.33 9.78
CA LYS A 183 -22.69 -2.99 9.79
C LYS A 183 -22.35 -2.55 8.36
N ILE A 184 -21.64 -3.37 7.58
CA ILE A 184 -21.25 -3.02 6.20
C ILE A 184 -22.49 -2.75 5.32
N LEU A 185 -23.51 -3.60 5.40
CA LEU A 185 -24.75 -3.41 4.61
C LEU A 185 -25.53 -2.16 5.04
N SER A 186 -25.50 -1.80 6.32
CA SER A 186 -26.19 -0.60 6.82
C SER A 186 -25.56 0.71 6.34
N LEU A 187 -24.33 0.69 5.84
CA LEU A 187 -23.65 1.87 5.28
C LEU A 187 -24.09 2.18 3.83
N ASP A 188 -24.86 1.30 3.22
CA ASP A 188 -25.35 1.44 1.84
C ASP A 188 -24.26 1.66 0.78
N LEU A 189 -23.05 1.12 1.04
CA LEU A 189 -21.89 1.26 0.15
C LEU A 189 -21.89 0.28 -1.02
N LEU A 190 -22.67 -0.81 -0.91
CA LEU A 190 -22.55 -1.97 -1.79
C LEU A 190 -23.72 -2.06 -2.77
N LYS A 191 -23.39 -2.50 -3.97
CA LYS A 191 -24.34 -2.93 -4.98
C LYS A 191 -24.30 -4.45 -5.07
N GLU A 192 -25.47 -5.12 -5.14
CA GLU A 192 -25.58 -6.55 -5.38
C GLU A 192 -25.36 -6.85 -6.86
N GLU A 193 -24.44 -7.78 -7.17
CA GLU A 193 -24.07 -8.18 -8.53
C GLU A 193 -24.53 -9.62 -8.87
N GLY A 194 -25.40 -10.19 -8.02
CA GLY A 194 -25.91 -11.55 -8.16
C GLY A 194 -25.20 -12.56 -7.29
N ILE A 195 -25.29 -13.84 -7.60
CA ILE A 195 -24.74 -14.94 -6.81
C ILE A 195 -23.50 -15.54 -7.46
N LYS A 196 -22.52 -15.91 -6.64
CA LYS A 196 -21.29 -16.59 -7.10
C LYS A 196 -21.65 -17.97 -7.64
N LYS A 197 -21.33 -18.26 -8.89
CA LYS A 197 -21.54 -19.56 -9.55
C LYS A 197 -20.42 -20.54 -9.17
N ASP A 198 -20.62 -21.83 -9.44
CA ASP A 198 -19.62 -22.89 -9.34
C ASP A 198 -19.05 -23.10 -7.93
N VAL A 199 -19.93 -23.06 -6.91
CA VAL A 199 -19.58 -23.39 -5.52
C VAL A 199 -20.37 -24.63 -5.06
N SER A 200 -19.73 -25.47 -4.22
CA SER A 200 -20.32 -26.73 -3.70
C SER A 200 -21.32 -26.55 -2.56
N HIS A 201 -21.50 -25.33 -2.06
CA HIS A 201 -22.39 -24.96 -0.97
C HIS A 201 -23.33 -23.85 -1.41
N ARG A 202 -24.25 -23.39 -0.53
CA ARG A 202 -25.18 -22.29 -0.84
C ARG A 202 -24.40 -21.10 -1.43
N PRO A 203 -24.71 -20.71 -2.68
CA PRO A 203 -23.98 -19.65 -3.35
C PRO A 203 -24.06 -18.32 -2.59
N PRO A 204 -22.93 -17.68 -2.27
CA PRO A 204 -22.94 -16.37 -1.63
C PRO A 204 -23.29 -15.26 -2.63
N MET A 205 -23.86 -14.17 -2.10
CA MET A 205 -24.09 -12.93 -2.87
C MET A 205 -22.74 -12.29 -3.21
N LEU A 206 -22.59 -11.84 -4.45
CA LEU A 206 -21.52 -11.00 -4.95
C LEU A 206 -21.91 -9.53 -4.78
N TYR A 207 -20.95 -8.74 -4.37
CA TYR A 207 -21.07 -7.30 -4.18
C TYR A 207 -19.99 -6.56 -4.96
N SER A 208 -20.30 -5.34 -5.37
CA SER A 208 -19.31 -4.34 -5.82
C SER A 208 -19.45 -3.06 -4.99
N LEU A 209 -18.41 -2.24 -4.93
CA LEU A 209 -18.49 -0.91 -4.34
C LEU A 209 -19.31 -0.01 -5.27
N LYS A 210 -20.29 0.73 -4.75
CA LYS A 210 -21.02 1.73 -5.51
C LYS A 210 -20.08 2.81 -6.04
N LYS A 211 -20.42 3.40 -7.17
CA LYS A 211 -19.78 4.63 -7.67
C LYS A 211 -20.37 5.81 -6.88
N ASP A 212 -19.70 6.92 -6.83
CA ASP A 212 -20.17 8.17 -6.17
C ASP A 212 -20.32 8.10 -4.64
N ILE A 213 -19.49 7.30 -3.98
CA ILE A 213 -19.40 7.27 -2.52
C ILE A 213 -18.43 8.36 -2.07
N GLY A 214 -18.81 9.11 -1.02
CA GLY A 214 -17.90 10.08 -0.39
C GLY A 214 -16.61 9.43 0.12
N GLU A 215 -15.52 10.19 0.13
CA GLU A 215 -14.21 9.68 0.56
C GLU A 215 -14.17 9.22 2.02
N ILE A 216 -15.03 9.78 2.87
CA ILE A 216 -15.06 9.51 4.32
C ILE A 216 -16.35 8.78 4.66
N VAL A 217 -16.22 7.58 5.20
CA VAL A 217 -17.32 6.72 5.65
C VAL A 217 -16.87 5.98 6.91
N GLU A 218 -17.53 6.20 8.04
CA GLU A 218 -17.24 5.50 9.29
C GLU A 218 -17.63 4.02 9.20
N ILE A 219 -16.65 3.15 8.99
CA ILE A 219 -16.88 1.73 8.72
C ILE A 219 -16.88 0.90 10.00
N ILE A 220 -15.96 1.14 10.93
CA ILE A 220 -15.85 0.44 12.23
C ILE A 220 -15.47 1.37 13.36
#